data_abd7972a3a1d7c1df8e9a96eca7ba60d
#
_entry.id   abd7972a3a1d7c1df8e9a96eca7ba60d
#
_cell.length_a   1.000
_cell.length_b   1.000
_cell.length_c   1.000
_cell.angle_alpha   90.00
_cell.angle_beta   90.00
_cell.angle_gamma   90.00
#
_symmetry.space_group_name_H-M   'P 1'
#
loop_
_entity.id
_entity.type
_entity.pdbx_description
1 polymer ?
#
loop_
_entity_poly.entity_id
_entity_poly.type
_entity_poly.pdbx_seq_one_letter_code
_entity_poly.pdbx_strand_id
1 'polypeptide(L)'
;MAVKLTKNELKVQKDRLKQFQRYLPTLQLKKQQLQSVVMQVTAQLEKVEAERLKIVDGLDGWIAVFAENGSFPEGMRLDSLIRPKDVVCRDHNIAGVIVPV
;
A
#
# COMPACT_ATOMS: atom_id res chain seq x y z
N MET A 1 -4.24 0.66 37.90
CA MET A 1 -5.69 0.89 38.08
C MET A 1 -6.18 0.24 39.36
N ALA A 2 -6.70 1.01 40.29
CA ALA A 2 -7.36 0.47 41.44
C ALA A 2 -8.74 -0.06 41.04
N VAL A 3 -8.95 -1.37 41.14
CA VAL A 3 -10.25 -1.99 40.91
C VAL A 3 -10.99 -2.02 42.25
N LYS A 4 -12.17 -1.41 42.29
CA LYS A 4 -13.00 -1.44 43.50
C LYS A 4 -13.66 -2.83 43.66
N LEU A 5 -13.50 -3.45 44.82
CA LEU A 5 -14.05 -4.76 45.09
C LEU A 5 -15.54 -4.65 45.50
N THR A 6 -16.40 -4.28 44.57
CA THR A 6 -17.84 -4.19 44.78
C THR A 6 -18.59 -5.10 43.81
N LYS A 7 -19.83 -5.50 44.14
CA LYS A 7 -20.69 -6.30 43.26
C LYS A 7 -20.95 -5.60 41.93
N ASN A 8 -21.13 -4.29 41.96
CA ASN A 8 -21.36 -3.48 40.76
C ASN A 8 -20.12 -3.47 39.84
N GLU A 9 -18.93 -3.33 40.42
CA GLU A 9 -17.68 -3.38 39.68
C GLU A 9 -17.44 -4.76 39.08
N LEU A 10 -17.74 -5.83 39.81
CA LEU A 10 -17.66 -7.19 39.28
C LEU A 10 -18.57 -7.38 38.06
N LYS A 11 -19.79 -6.85 38.12
CA LYS A 11 -20.74 -6.91 37.00
C LYS A 11 -20.19 -6.14 35.79
N VAL A 12 -19.69 -4.95 36.03
CA VAL A 12 -19.08 -4.11 34.94
C VAL A 12 -17.92 -4.83 34.28
N GLN A 13 -17.04 -5.45 35.08
CA GLN A 13 -15.90 -6.20 34.55
C GLN A 13 -16.32 -7.45 33.75
N LYS A 14 -17.33 -8.17 34.22
CA LYS A 14 -17.91 -9.31 33.51
C LYS A 14 -18.54 -8.88 32.16
N ASP A 15 -19.24 -7.76 32.15
CA ASP A 15 -19.87 -7.25 30.92
C ASP A 15 -18.80 -6.79 29.90
N ARG A 16 -17.74 -6.14 30.38
CA ARG A 16 -16.58 -5.79 29.52
C ARG A 16 -15.89 -7.02 28.95
N LEU A 17 -15.70 -8.05 29.76
CA LEU A 17 -15.11 -9.30 29.30
C LEU A 17 -15.95 -9.95 28.19
N LYS A 18 -17.27 -9.99 28.37
CA LYS A 18 -18.19 -10.50 27.34
C LYS A 18 -18.10 -9.69 26.05
N GLN A 19 -18.01 -8.36 26.14
CA GLN A 19 -17.84 -7.49 24.98
C GLN A 19 -16.53 -7.81 24.24
N PHE A 20 -15.41 -7.90 24.95
CA PHE A 20 -14.12 -8.23 24.36
C PHE A 20 -14.12 -9.61 23.71
N GLN A 21 -14.70 -10.60 24.37
CA GLN A 21 -14.83 -11.94 23.78
C GLN A 21 -15.69 -11.97 22.53
N ARG A 22 -16.68 -11.08 22.42
CA ARG A 22 -17.52 -10.94 21.22
C ARG A 22 -16.79 -10.26 20.08
N TYR A 23 -16.00 -9.22 20.36
CA TYR A 23 -15.32 -8.42 19.34
C TYR A 23 -13.97 -9.00 18.90
N LEU A 24 -13.31 -9.77 19.75
CA LEU A 24 -12.00 -10.33 19.46
C LEU A 24 -11.96 -11.14 18.15
N PRO A 25 -12.88 -12.07 17.88
CA PRO A 25 -12.88 -12.80 16.60
C PRO A 25 -13.02 -11.90 15.40
N THR A 26 -13.84 -10.86 15.47
CA THR A 26 -14.02 -9.88 14.39
C THR A 26 -12.73 -9.09 14.12
N LEU A 27 -12.04 -8.65 15.17
CA LEU A 27 -10.76 -7.95 15.06
C LEU A 27 -9.66 -8.86 14.49
N GLN A 28 -9.62 -10.12 14.90
CA GLN A 28 -8.69 -11.10 14.36
C GLN A 28 -8.93 -11.34 12.87
N LEU A 29 -10.19 -11.44 12.45
CA LEU A 29 -10.56 -11.60 11.04
C LEU A 29 -10.13 -10.38 10.21
N LYS A 30 -10.39 -9.17 10.70
CA LYS A 30 -9.95 -7.92 10.05
C LYS A 30 -8.42 -7.87 9.93
N LYS A 31 -7.70 -8.25 10.98
CA LYS A 31 -6.24 -8.34 10.95
C LYS A 31 -5.75 -9.31 9.87
N GLN A 32 -6.34 -10.49 9.79
CA GLN A 32 -6.00 -11.48 8.77
C GLN A 32 -6.26 -10.97 7.35
N GLN A 33 -7.39 -10.32 7.13
CA GLN A 33 -7.73 -9.71 5.85
C GLN A 33 -6.71 -8.66 5.43
N LEU A 34 -6.34 -7.76 6.35
CA LEU A 34 -5.33 -6.72 6.08
C LEU A 34 -3.95 -7.31 5.81
N GLN A 35 -3.54 -8.33 6.57
CA GLN A 35 -2.28 -9.03 6.34
C GLN A 35 -2.25 -9.72 4.97
N SER A 36 -3.34 -10.36 4.57
CA SER A 36 -3.47 -10.97 3.24
C SER A 36 -3.30 -9.95 2.13
N VAL A 37 -3.95 -8.79 2.26
CA VAL A 37 -3.84 -7.69 1.28
C VAL A 37 -2.42 -7.14 1.22
N VAL A 38 -1.76 -6.96 2.36
CA VAL A 38 -0.35 -6.52 2.41
C VAL A 38 0.54 -7.51 1.66
N MET A 39 0.35 -8.81 1.85
CA MET A 39 1.11 -9.83 1.13
C MET A 39 0.87 -9.77 -0.39
N GLN A 40 -0.38 -9.61 -0.81
CA GLN A 40 -0.74 -9.48 -2.23
C GLN A 40 -0.12 -8.25 -2.87
N VAL A 41 -0.21 -7.10 -2.20
CA VAL A 41 0.38 -5.84 -2.68
C VAL A 41 1.90 -5.93 -2.75
N THR A 42 2.54 -6.53 -1.76
CA THR A 42 3.99 -6.75 -1.76
C THR A 42 4.43 -7.62 -2.94
N ALA A 43 3.70 -8.71 -3.22
CA ALA A 43 3.98 -9.58 -4.36
C ALA A 43 3.80 -8.85 -5.71
N GLN A 44 2.76 -8.03 -5.83
CA GLN A 44 2.55 -7.20 -7.02
C GLN A 44 3.66 -6.16 -7.18
N LEU A 45 4.08 -5.53 -6.09
CA LEU A 45 5.17 -4.56 -6.10
C LEU A 45 6.48 -5.20 -6.59
N GLU A 46 6.83 -6.36 -6.07
CA GLU A 46 8.02 -7.11 -6.51
C GLU A 46 7.97 -7.44 -8.00
N LYS A 47 6.81 -7.85 -8.48
CA LYS A 47 6.60 -8.15 -9.91
C LYS A 47 6.81 -6.92 -10.79
N VAL A 48 6.18 -5.81 -10.44
CA VAL A 48 6.30 -4.53 -11.17
C VAL A 48 7.74 -4.02 -11.13
N GLU A 49 8.40 -4.14 -9.99
CA GLU A 49 9.81 -3.75 -9.83
C GLU A 49 10.73 -4.59 -10.72
N ALA A 50 10.50 -5.90 -10.82
CA ALA A 50 11.23 -6.77 -11.73
C ALA A 50 11.00 -6.41 -13.20
N GLU A 51 9.77 -6.08 -13.58
CA GLU A 51 9.45 -5.60 -14.93
C GLU A 51 10.14 -4.26 -15.23
N ARG A 52 10.14 -3.34 -14.27
CA ARG A 52 10.84 -2.06 -14.38
C ARG A 52 12.34 -2.25 -14.63
N LEU A 53 12.97 -3.13 -13.85
CA LEU A 53 14.40 -3.43 -14.01
C LEU A 53 14.71 -4.03 -15.38
N LYS A 54 13.87 -4.92 -15.89
CA LYS A 54 14.02 -5.49 -17.24
C LYS A 54 13.95 -4.42 -18.33
N ILE A 55 13.03 -3.46 -18.19
CA ILE A 55 12.90 -2.35 -19.12
C ILE A 55 14.14 -1.46 -19.06
N VAL A 56 14.63 -1.13 -17.86
CA VAL A 56 15.83 -0.31 -17.67
C VAL A 56 17.05 -0.99 -18.28
N ASP A 57 17.25 -2.28 -18.02
CA ASP A 57 18.34 -3.06 -18.60
C ASP A 57 18.27 -3.13 -20.13
N GLY A 58 17.05 -3.26 -20.67
CA GLY A 58 16.82 -3.21 -22.11
C GLY A 58 17.13 -1.84 -22.73
N LEU A 59 16.92 -0.76 -21.98
CA LEU A 59 17.21 0.61 -22.43
C LEU A 59 18.71 0.93 -22.43
N ASP A 60 19.52 0.28 -21.62
CA ASP A 60 20.97 0.51 -21.54
C ASP A 60 21.66 0.32 -22.90
N GLY A 61 21.19 -0.63 -23.70
CA GLY A 61 21.67 -0.85 -25.07
C GLY A 61 21.29 0.28 -26.04
N TRP A 62 20.26 1.07 -25.73
CA TRP A 62 19.73 2.12 -26.58
C TRP A 62 20.09 3.53 -26.12
N ILE A 63 20.62 3.66 -24.92
CA ILE A 63 20.86 4.98 -24.30
C ILE A 63 21.86 5.82 -25.09
N ALA A 64 22.80 5.16 -25.77
CA ALA A 64 23.77 5.82 -26.64
C ALA A 64 23.11 6.52 -27.84
N VAL A 65 21.97 6.02 -28.31
CA VAL A 65 21.21 6.62 -29.43
C VAL A 65 20.65 7.97 -29.03
N PHE A 66 20.25 8.15 -27.79
CA PHE A 66 19.75 9.43 -27.28
C PHE A 66 20.86 10.45 -27.03
N ALA A 67 22.12 10.02 -26.95
CA ALA A 67 23.28 10.89 -26.84
C ALA A 67 23.69 11.49 -28.20
N GLU A 68 23.18 10.97 -29.32
CA GLU A 68 23.39 11.54 -30.65
C GLU A 68 22.57 12.81 -30.82
N ASN A 69 23.25 13.95 -30.75
CA ASN A 69 22.61 15.28 -30.79
C ASN A 69 22.11 15.72 -32.18
N GLY A 70 22.33 14.91 -33.21
CA GLY A 70 22.01 15.29 -34.61
C GLY A 70 20.53 15.35 -34.93
N SER A 71 19.66 14.69 -34.14
CA SER A 71 18.23 14.55 -34.43
C SER A 71 17.34 15.50 -33.64
N PHE A 72 17.91 16.22 -32.66
CA PHE A 72 17.14 17.10 -31.79
C PHE A 72 17.70 18.52 -31.78
N PRO A 73 16.83 19.56 -31.76
CA PRO A 73 17.27 20.94 -31.64
C PRO A 73 18.13 21.19 -30.39
N GLU A 74 19.13 22.10 -30.54
CA GLU A 74 19.95 22.50 -29.38
C GLU A 74 19.07 23.02 -28.23
N GLY A 75 19.34 22.51 -27.04
CA GLY A 75 18.61 22.90 -25.81
C GLY A 75 17.32 22.11 -25.56
N MET A 76 16.95 21.18 -26.42
CA MET A 76 15.78 20.33 -26.21
C MET A 76 16.12 19.17 -25.27
N ARG A 77 15.42 19.09 -24.15
CA ARG A 77 15.54 17.98 -23.21
C ARG A 77 14.45 16.96 -23.49
N LEU A 78 14.83 15.69 -23.70
CA LEU A 78 13.88 14.60 -23.95
C LEU A 78 12.96 14.34 -22.78
N ASP A 79 13.45 14.54 -21.56
CA ASP A 79 12.66 14.42 -20.34
C ASP A 79 11.51 15.44 -20.26
N SER A 80 11.63 16.56 -20.94
CA SER A 80 10.57 17.58 -21.03
C SER A 80 9.40 17.16 -21.92
N LEU A 81 9.60 16.21 -22.84
CA LEU A 81 8.58 15.71 -23.76
C LEU A 81 7.71 14.62 -23.12
N ILE A 82 8.27 13.92 -22.15
CA ILE A 82 7.61 12.80 -21.47
C ILE A 82 7.39 13.20 -20.02
N ARG A 83 6.19 13.68 -19.74
CA ARG A 83 5.77 14.00 -18.37
C ARG A 83 4.58 13.16 -17.99
N PRO A 84 4.55 12.58 -16.78
CA PRO A 84 3.34 11.97 -16.28
C PRO A 84 2.26 13.06 -16.22
N LYS A 85 1.13 12.83 -16.89
CA LYS A 85 0.05 13.79 -16.98
C LYS A 85 -0.68 13.93 -15.65
N ASP A 86 -0.99 12.82 -15.07
CA ASP A 86 -1.70 12.77 -13.79
C ASP A 86 -1.57 11.37 -13.17
N VAL A 87 -1.65 11.32 -11.85
CA VAL A 87 -1.74 10.06 -11.09
C VAL A 87 -3.11 10.02 -10.44
N VAL A 88 -3.98 9.17 -10.95
CA VAL A 88 -5.34 9.01 -10.43
C VAL A 88 -5.33 7.88 -9.41
N CYS A 89 -5.63 8.24 -8.16
CA CYS A 89 -5.83 7.28 -7.09
C CYS A 89 -7.33 7.11 -6.84
N ARG A 90 -7.76 5.87 -6.65
CA ARG A 90 -9.12 5.55 -6.23
C ARG A 90 -9.09 5.01 -4.81
N ASP A 91 -10.09 5.36 -4.05
CA ASP A 91 -10.23 4.83 -2.71
C ASP A 91 -10.86 3.45 -2.75
N HIS A 92 -10.25 2.52 -2.04
CA HIS A 92 -10.77 1.18 -1.86
C HIS A 92 -10.88 0.85 -0.38
N ASN A 93 -12.00 0.28 0.01
CA ASN A 93 -12.25 -0.11 1.40
C ASN A 93 -11.84 -1.57 1.62
N ILE A 94 -10.88 -1.79 2.51
CA ILE A 94 -10.42 -3.12 2.90
C ILE A 94 -10.64 -3.27 4.41
N ALA A 95 -11.57 -4.14 4.79
CA ALA A 95 -11.89 -4.43 6.18
C ALA A 95 -12.22 -3.19 7.04
N GLY A 96 -12.85 -2.17 6.44
CA GLY A 96 -13.20 -0.91 7.09
C GLY A 96 -12.10 0.16 7.04
N VAL A 97 -10.96 -0.13 6.42
CA VAL A 97 -9.87 0.83 6.20
C VAL A 97 -9.87 1.30 4.76
N ILE A 98 -9.88 2.62 4.56
CA ILE A 98 -9.82 3.23 3.23
C ILE A 98 -8.35 3.33 2.83
N VAL A 99 -8.01 2.71 1.69
CA VAL A 99 -6.66 2.74 1.13
C VAL A 99 -6.68 3.28 -0.30
N PRO A 100 -5.65 4.01 -0.75
CA PRO A 100 -5.53 4.42 -2.14
C PRO A 100 -5.13 3.23 -3.02
N VAL A 101 -5.73 3.16 -4.18
CA VAL A 101 -5.43 2.15 -5.20
C VAL A 101 -5.06 2.79 -6.53
#